data_4136e76beafa8fc703d6035e8d58b987
#
_entry.id   4136e76beafa8fc703d6035e8d58b987
#
_cell.length_a   1.000
_cell.length_b   1.000
_cell.length_c   1.000
_cell.angle_alpha   90.00
_cell.angle_beta   90.00
_cell.angle_gamma   90.00
#
_symmetry.space_group_name_H-M   'P 1'
#
loop_
_entity.id
_entity.type
_entity.pdbx_description
1 polymer ?
#
loop_
_entity_poly.entity_id
_entity_poly.type
_entity_poly.pdbx_seq_one_letter_code
_entity_poly.pdbx_strand_id
1 'polypeptide(L)'
;QLGTELLVYMLTKDLALEVVLPNINKTSMQAVLDYLYTKQLSSSQELDTLELIALANRFCLPHLVALAEQHAVQELTKASMSGIAIDGEVLSYLELAQFHNANQLAAWCLHYICTNYNSVCSKFRKEIKAKSSDNQEYFERHRWPPVWYLKEEDHYQRVKKEREKEDVALNKHHSKRKWCFWNSSAVVA
;
A
#
# COMPACT_ATOMS: atom_id res chain seq x y z
N GLN A 1 18.51 6.04 -26.56
CA GLN A 1 19.75 6.51 -27.19
C GLN A 1 20.50 7.52 -26.33
N LEU A 2 19.84 8.60 -25.85
CA LEU A 2 20.46 9.62 -25.01
C LEU A 2 21.10 9.08 -23.72
N GLY A 3 20.46 8.13 -23.03
CA GLY A 3 20.97 7.57 -21.77
C GLY A 3 22.23 6.71 -21.96
N THR A 4 22.31 5.95 -23.06
CA THR A 4 23.49 5.17 -23.39
C THR A 4 24.66 6.07 -23.80
N GLU A 5 24.37 7.14 -24.54
CA GLU A 5 25.39 8.13 -24.94
C GLU A 5 25.96 8.89 -23.73
N LEU A 6 25.07 9.25 -22.76
CA LEU A 6 25.50 9.91 -21.52
C LEU A 6 26.39 8.99 -20.68
N LEU A 7 26.06 7.71 -20.58
CA LEU A 7 26.82 6.73 -19.82
C LEU A 7 28.18 6.47 -20.49
N VAL A 8 28.20 6.31 -21.81
CA VAL A 8 29.45 6.20 -22.60
C VAL A 8 30.28 7.47 -22.45
N TYR A 9 29.66 8.66 -22.53
CA TYR A 9 30.36 9.93 -22.33
C TYR A 9 30.99 10.03 -20.94
N MET A 10 30.28 9.65 -19.89
CA MET A 10 30.81 9.63 -18.52
C MET A 10 31.97 8.65 -18.35
N LEU A 11 31.91 7.49 -19.00
CA LEU A 11 32.94 6.46 -18.95
C LEU A 11 34.19 6.80 -19.81
N THR A 12 34.03 7.60 -20.88
CA THR A 12 35.10 7.90 -21.82
C THR A 12 35.74 9.27 -21.62
N LYS A 13 35.09 10.19 -20.88
CA LYS A 13 35.52 11.59 -20.74
C LYS A 13 36.96 11.76 -20.22
N ASP A 14 37.38 10.86 -19.31
CA ASP A 14 38.67 10.99 -18.64
C ASP A 14 39.72 9.97 -19.11
N LEU A 15 39.48 9.18 -20.17
CA LEU A 15 40.36 8.08 -20.60
C LEU A 15 40.77 7.16 -19.43
N ALA A 16 39.99 7.15 -18.36
CA ALA A 16 40.31 6.39 -17.18
C ALA A 16 40.02 4.90 -17.41
N LEU A 17 40.98 4.05 -17.07
CA LEU A 17 40.82 2.58 -17.10
C LEU A 17 39.89 2.11 -16.00
N GLU A 18 39.61 2.94 -15.01
CA GLU A 18 38.79 2.64 -13.85
C GLU A 18 37.94 3.84 -13.45
N VAL A 19 36.66 3.64 -13.25
CA VAL A 19 35.70 4.64 -12.75
C VAL A 19 35.18 4.20 -11.40
N VAL A 20 35.48 4.97 -10.36
CA VAL A 20 34.97 4.72 -9.01
C VAL A 20 33.60 5.37 -8.87
N LEU A 21 32.58 4.57 -8.64
CA LEU A 21 31.20 5.02 -8.39
C LEU A 21 30.88 4.84 -6.88
N PRO A 22 31.00 5.90 -6.08
CA PRO A 22 30.74 5.80 -4.65
C PRO A 22 29.25 5.57 -4.38
N ASN A 23 28.94 4.79 -3.34
CA ASN A 23 27.58 4.54 -2.85
C ASN A 23 26.65 3.82 -3.84
N ILE A 24 27.19 3.00 -4.73
CA ILE A 24 26.41 2.15 -5.64
C ILE A 24 26.70 0.69 -5.32
N ASN A 25 25.64 -0.08 -5.11
CA ASN A 25 25.77 -1.52 -4.92
C ASN A 25 26.21 -2.20 -6.22
N LYS A 26 27.13 -3.15 -6.09
CA LYS A 26 27.63 -3.93 -7.22
C LYS A 26 26.51 -4.65 -7.98
N THR A 27 25.53 -5.23 -7.27
CA THR A 27 24.40 -5.95 -7.87
C THR A 27 23.52 -5.02 -8.71
N SER A 28 23.24 -3.82 -8.20
CA SER A 28 22.43 -2.83 -8.91
C SER A 28 23.13 -2.30 -10.16
N MET A 29 24.46 -2.04 -10.07
CA MET A 29 25.25 -1.63 -11.24
C MET A 29 25.39 -2.74 -12.26
N GLN A 30 25.56 -4.00 -11.82
CA GLN A 30 25.58 -5.16 -12.73
C GLN A 30 24.24 -5.28 -13.49
N ALA A 31 23.10 -5.10 -12.82
CA ALA A 31 21.78 -5.12 -13.47
C ALA A 31 21.65 -4.01 -14.54
N VAL A 32 22.20 -2.81 -14.30
CA VAL A 32 22.25 -1.75 -15.30
C VAL A 32 23.08 -2.16 -16.50
N LEU A 33 24.27 -2.73 -16.29
CA LEU A 33 25.14 -3.18 -17.36
C LEU A 33 24.47 -4.31 -18.17
N ASP A 34 23.94 -5.32 -17.49
CA ASP A 34 23.23 -6.42 -18.14
C ASP A 34 22.06 -5.92 -19.00
N TYR A 35 21.30 -4.94 -18.47
CA TYR A 35 20.26 -4.29 -19.25
C TYR A 35 20.79 -3.56 -20.49
N LEU A 36 21.92 -2.88 -20.40
CA LEU A 36 22.50 -2.19 -21.59
C LEU A 36 22.84 -3.15 -22.72
N TYR A 37 23.29 -4.36 -22.39
CA TYR A 37 23.62 -5.39 -23.38
C TYR A 37 22.42 -6.21 -23.86
N THR A 38 21.53 -6.57 -22.94
CA THR A 38 20.44 -7.55 -23.20
C THR A 38 19.07 -6.88 -23.41
N LYS A 39 18.90 -5.64 -22.95
CA LYS A 39 17.60 -4.94 -22.84
C LYS A 39 16.59 -5.64 -21.92
N GLN A 40 17.06 -6.55 -21.09
CA GLN A 40 16.24 -7.30 -20.13
C GLN A 40 16.74 -7.06 -18.70
N LEU A 41 15.83 -7.14 -17.73
CA LEU A 41 16.17 -7.13 -16.33
C LEU A 41 16.34 -8.58 -15.85
N SER A 42 17.55 -8.90 -15.39
CA SER A 42 17.84 -10.17 -14.76
C SER A 42 17.20 -10.22 -13.38
N SER A 43 16.26 -11.13 -13.15
CA SER A 43 15.59 -11.30 -11.86
C SER A 43 16.52 -12.05 -10.90
N SER A 44 17.40 -11.33 -10.20
CA SER A 44 18.16 -11.87 -9.07
C SER A 44 17.43 -11.58 -7.77
N GLN A 45 17.39 -12.55 -6.85
CA GLN A 45 16.72 -12.39 -5.54
C GLN A 45 17.36 -11.33 -4.62
N GLU A 46 18.56 -10.84 -4.95
CA GLU A 46 19.31 -9.86 -4.14
C GLU A 46 19.28 -8.45 -4.74
N LEU A 47 18.38 -8.19 -5.70
CA LEU A 47 18.33 -6.91 -6.37
C LEU A 47 17.57 -5.88 -5.53
N ASP A 48 18.26 -4.81 -5.11
CA ASP A 48 17.59 -3.64 -4.54
C ASP A 48 16.91 -2.84 -5.66
N THR A 49 15.60 -3.07 -5.78
CA THR A 49 14.80 -2.47 -6.84
C THR A 49 14.69 -0.95 -6.71
N LEU A 50 14.70 -0.41 -5.48
CA LEU A 50 14.64 1.04 -5.26
C LEU A 50 15.95 1.72 -5.68
N GLU A 51 17.09 1.12 -5.34
CA GLU A 51 18.40 1.58 -5.80
C GLU A 51 18.49 1.50 -7.33
N LEU A 52 17.98 0.43 -7.93
CA LEU A 52 17.97 0.30 -9.39
C LEU A 52 17.12 1.38 -10.06
N ILE A 53 15.95 1.74 -9.51
CA ILE A 53 15.12 2.85 -10.02
C ILE A 53 15.89 4.15 -9.94
N ALA A 54 16.57 4.43 -8.82
CA ALA A 54 17.38 5.62 -8.64
C ALA A 54 18.52 5.70 -9.67
N LEU A 55 19.23 4.59 -9.89
CA LEU A 55 20.30 4.49 -10.88
C LEU A 55 19.79 4.64 -12.31
N ALA A 56 18.73 3.93 -12.66
CA ALA A 56 18.13 4.00 -13.99
C ALA A 56 17.66 5.43 -14.31
N ASN A 57 17.10 6.13 -13.33
CA ASN A 57 16.72 7.54 -13.48
C ASN A 57 17.95 8.44 -13.65
N ARG A 58 19.00 8.24 -12.82
CA ARG A 58 20.28 8.97 -12.92
C ARG A 58 20.95 8.81 -14.28
N PHE A 59 20.86 7.62 -14.89
CA PHE A 59 21.41 7.32 -16.20
C PHE A 59 20.44 7.60 -17.36
N CYS A 60 19.29 8.22 -17.09
CA CYS A 60 18.26 8.53 -18.09
C CYS A 60 17.82 7.29 -18.90
N LEU A 61 17.57 6.17 -18.22
CA LEU A 61 17.15 4.90 -18.80
C LEU A 61 15.65 4.62 -18.49
N PRO A 62 14.70 5.31 -19.13
CA PRO A 62 13.29 5.25 -18.75
C PRO A 62 12.68 3.85 -18.91
N HIS A 63 13.14 3.07 -19.88
CA HIS A 63 12.68 1.70 -20.04
C HIS A 63 13.16 0.78 -18.91
N LEU A 64 14.38 1.00 -18.39
CA LEU A 64 14.87 0.26 -17.23
C LEU A 64 14.09 0.66 -15.95
N VAL A 65 13.73 1.95 -15.82
CA VAL A 65 12.84 2.40 -14.74
C VAL A 65 11.52 1.61 -14.79
N ALA A 66 10.87 1.53 -15.94
CA ALA A 66 9.61 0.79 -16.09
C ALA A 66 9.74 -0.71 -15.76
N LEU A 67 10.84 -1.35 -16.15
CA LEU A 67 11.12 -2.75 -15.80
C LEU A 67 11.35 -2.93 -14.29
N ALA A 68 12.06 -2.01 -13.66
CA ALA A 68 12.29 -2.03 -12.22
C ALA A 68 10.99 -1.77 -11.43
N GLU A 69 10.15 -0.83 -11.87
CA GLU A 69 8.82 -0.62 -11.29
C GLU A 69 7.95 -1.90 -11.35
N GLN A 70 7.93 -2.55 -12.52
CA GLN A 70 7.20 -3.81 -12.70
C GLN A 70 7.72 -4.90 -11.77
N HIS A 71 9.03 -5.02 -11.62
CA HIS A 71 9.66 -5.99 -10.71
C HIS A 71 9.27 -5.70 -9.26
N ALA A 72 9.35 -4.43 -8.81
CA ALA A 72 8.95 -4.03 -7.46
C ALA A 72 7.48 -4.40 -7.17
N VAL A 73 6.57 -4.10 -8.09
CA VAL A 73 5.15 -4.44 -7.96
C VAL A 73 4.94 -5.95 -7.86
N GLN A 74 5.66 -6.73 -8.64
CA GLN A 74 5.58 -8.18 -8.60
C GLN A 74 6.04 -8.75 -7.24
N GLU A 75 7.15 -8.25 -6.71
CA GLU A 75 7.68 -8.70 -5.40
C GLU A 75 6.75 -8.31 -4.25
N LEU A 76 6.25 -7.07 -4.23
CA LEU A 76 5.27 -6.62 -3.24
C LEU A 76 3.97 -7.43 -3.32
N THR A 77 3.50 -7.73 -4.53
CA THR A 77 2.30 -8.55 -4.73
C THR A 77 2.50 -9.97 -4.22
N LYS A 78 3.63 -10.61 -4.53
CA LYS A 78 3.98 -11.95 -4.01
C LYS A 78 4.03 -11.96 -2.50
N ALA A 79 4.70 -10.97 -1.88
CA ALA A 79 4.79 -10.84 -0.43
C ALA A 79 3.41 -10.68 0.21
N SER A 80 2.54 -9.84 -0.35
CA SER A 80 1.15 -9.68 0.08
C SER A 80 0.34 -10.97 0.01
N MET A 81 0.45 -11.69 -1.11
CA MET A 81 -0.23 -12.99 -1.31
C MET A 81 0.26 -14.08 -0.35
N SER A 82 1.52 -14.01 0.06
CA SER A 82 2.12 -14.90 1.05
C SER A 82 1.73 -14.55 2.50
N GLY A 83 0.89 -13.55 2.71
CA GLY A 83 0.45 -13.12 4.04
C GLY A 83 1.49 -12.30 4.82
N ILE A 84 2.54 -11.83 4.17
CA ILE A 84 3.54 -10.95 4.77
C ILE A 84 2.95 -9.53 4.88
N ALA A 85 3.11 -8.91 6.06
CA ALA A 85 2.65 -7.54 6.27
C ALA A 85 3.58 -6.55 5.56
N ILE A 86 3.14 -6.04 4.41
CA ILE A 86 3.92 -5.10 3.56
C ILE A 86 3.54 -3.63 3.76
N ASP A 87 2.64 -3.32 4.70
CA ASP A 87 2.08 -1.96 4.88
C ASP A 87 3.17 -0.88 5.06
N GLY A 88 4.18 -1.15 5.89
CA GLY A 88 5.30 -0.22 6.12
C GLY A 88 6.22 -0.08 4.92
N GLU A 89 6.47 -1.18 4.23
CA GLU A 89 7.28 -1.24 3.02
C GLU A 89 6.63 -0.43 1.89
N VAL A 90 5.33 -0.60 1.66
CA VAL A 90 4.57 0.18 0.66
C VAL A 90 4.62 1.68 0.94
N LEU A 91 4.60 2.10 2.21
CA LEU A 91 4.73 3.52 2.57
C LEU A 91 6.11 4.09 2.23
N SER A 92 7.17 3.31 2.41
CA SER A 92 8.54 3.69 2.02
C SER A 92 8.71 3.70 0.50
N TYR A 93 8.16 2.70 -0.19
CA TYR A 93 8.18 2.64 -1.66
C TYR A 93 7.43 3.83 -2.29
N LEU A 94 6.31 4.26 -1.71
CA LEU A 94 5.57 5.42 -2.21
C LEU A 94 6.43 6.70 -2.22
N GLU A 95 7.16 6.97 -1.13
CA GLU A 95 8.01 8.16 -1.05
C GLU A 95 9.13 8.15 -2.08
N LEU A 96 9.83 7.03 -2.18
CA LEU A 96 10.95 6.88 -3.11
C LEU A 96 10.48 6.84 -4.57
N ALA A 97 9.36 6.19 -4.85
CA ALA A 97 8.76 6.17 -6.18
C ALA A 97 8.37 7.59 -6.64
N GLN A 98 7.75 8.38 -5.77
CA GLN A 98 7.40 9.77 -6.07
C GLN A 98 8.65 10.65 -6.25
N PHE A 99 9.67 10.46 -5.41
CA PHE A 99 10.92 11.20 -5.51
C PHE A 99 11.66 10.92 -6.84
N HIS A 100 11.63 9.68 -7.31
CA HIS A 100 12.30 9.26 -8.55
C HIS A 100 11.39 9.28 -9.78
N ASN A 101 10.18 9.84 -9.69
CA ASN A 101 9.20 9.87 -10.79
C ASN A 101 8.84 8.47 -11.33
N ALA A 102 8.89 7.45 -10.49
CA ALA A 102 8.45 6.08 -10.77
C ALA A 102 6.92 6.02 -10.62
N ASN A 103 6.22 6.53 -11.64
CA ASN A 103 4.79 6.84 -11.54
C ASN A 103 3.90 5.59 -11.45
N GLN A 104 4.27 4.50 -12.09
CA GLN A 104 3.49 3.25 -12.06
C GLN A 104 3.56 2.61 -10.68
N LEU A 105 4.77 2.55 -10.09
CA LEU A 105 4.97 2.05 -8.73
C LEU A 105 4.26 2.94 -7.70
N ALA A 106 4.36 4.26 -7.84
CA ALA A 106 3.65 5.20 -6.97
C ALA A 106 2.13 5.01 -7.04
N ALA A 107 1.57 4.85 -8.23
CA ALA A 107 0.14 4.60 -8.43
C ALA A 107 -0.31 3.29 -7.79
N TRP A 108 0.50 2.22 -7.92
CA TRP A 108 0.23 0.94 -7.28
C TRP A 108 0.24 1.06 -5.74
N CYS A 109 1.26 1.75 -5.18
CA CYS A 109 1.34 1.99 -3.74
C CYS A 109 0.13 2.78 -3.21
N LEU A 110 -0.28 3.84 -3.91
CA LEU A 110 -1.47 4.62 -3.57
C LEU A 110 -2.73 3.75 -3.60
N HIS A 111 -2.89 2.91 -4.62
CA HIS A 111 -4.01 1.98 -4.71
C HIS A 111 -4.04 0.99 -3.56
N TYR A 112 -2.89 0.38 -3.23
CA TYR A 112 -2.76 -0.55 -2.10
C TYR A 112 -3.16 0.12 -0.78
N ILE A 113 -2.63 1.32 -0.51
CA ILE A 113 -2.94 2.07 0.71
C ILE A 113 -4.44 2.40 0.78
N CYS A 114 -5.05 2.83 -0.33
CA CYS A 114 -6.47 3.16 -0.38
C CYS A 114 -7.36 1.94 -0.14
N THR A 115 -7.02 0.80 -0.71
CA THR A 115 -7.79 -0.47 -0.54
C THR A 115 -7.69 -1.01 0.87
N ASN A 116 -6.55 -0.84 1.52
CA ASN A 116 -6.28 -1.33 2.88
C ASN A 116 -6.25 -0.20 3.92
N TYR A 117 -6.93 0.93 3.65
CA TYR A 117 -6.75 2.18 4.38
C TYR A 117 -6.90 2.05 5.90
N ASN A 118 -7.93 1.37 6.37
CA ASN A 118 -8.17 1.21 7.81
C ASN A 118 -7.06 0.40 8.49
N SER A 119 -6.56 -0.66 7.85
CA SER A 119 -5.46 -1.47 8.37
C SER A 119 -4.17 -0.66 8.43
N VAL A 120 -3.82 0.02 7.34
CA VAL A 120 -2.60 0.84 7.25
C VAL A 120 -2.66 2.00 8.25
N CYS A 121 -3.78 2.72 8.34
CA CYS A 121 -3.96 3.81 9.29
C CYS A 121 -3.94 3.37 10.76
N SER A 122 -4.37 2.15 11.08
CA SER A 122 -4.31 1.65 12.45
C SER A 122 -2.88 1.46 12.93
N LYS A 123 -1.98 1.01 12.03
CA LYS A 123 -0.58 0.70 12.32
C LYS A 123 0.34 1.92 12.12
N PHE A 124 0.13 2.69 11.07
CA PHE A 124 1.04 3.74 10.55
C PHE A 124 0.39 5.13 10.49
N ARG A 125 -0.35 5.49 11.53
CA ARG A 125 -1.15 6.74 11.55
C ARG A 125 -0.29 8.01 11.40
N LYS A 126 0.91 8.01 11.97
CA LYS A 126 1.81 9.17 11.91
C LYS A 126 2.40 9.33 10.51
N GLU A 127 2.81 8.23 9.92
CA GLU A 127 3.41 8.16 8.59
C GLU A 127 2.40 8.57 7.52
N ILE A 128 1.16 8.09 7.60
CA ILE A 128 0.08 8.50 6.70
C ILE A 128 -0.20 10.00 6.82
N LYS A 129 -0.24 10.55 8.04
CA LYS A 129 -0.47 11.99 8.25
C LYS A 129 0.68 12.87 7.79
N ALA A 130 1.90 12.33 7.76
CA ALA A 130 3.09 13.05 7.31
C ALA A 130 3.23 13.11 5.77
N LYS A 131 2.41 12.35 5.02
CA LYS A 131 2.44 12.38 3.55
C LYS A 131 2.01 13.74 2.99
N SER A 132 2.41 14.04 1.77
CA SER A 132 2.08 15.30 1.08
C SER A 132 0.58 15.59 1.05
N SER A 133 0.20 16.88 0.87
CA SER A 133 -1.19 17.29 0.72
C SER A 133 -1.91 16.56 -0.41
N ASP A 134 -1.23 16.36 -1.53
CA ASP A 134 -1.77 15.67 -2.71
C ASP A 134 -2.10 14.21 -2.41
N ASN A 135 -1.21 13.52 -1.66
CA ASN A 135 -1.47 12.16 -1.20
C ASN A 135 -2.64 12.10 -0.21
N GLN A 136 -2.76 13.09 0.70
CA GLN A 136 -3.89 13.17 1.64
C GLN A 136 -5.21 13.33 0.89
N GLU A 137 -5.27 14.23 -0.10
CA GLU A 137 -6.45 14.44 -0.92
C GLU A 137 -6.80 13.17 -1.73
N TYR A 138 -5.79 12.50 -2.27
CA TYR A 138 -5.98 11.23 -2.96
C TYR A 138 -6.58 10.17 -2.05
N PHE A 139 -6.06 10.02 -0.82
CA PHE A 139 -6.59 9.08 0.16
C PHE A 139 -8.04 9.38 0.53
N GLU A 140 -8.39 10.64 0.78
CA GLU A 140 -9.78 11.01 1.11
C GLU A 140 -10.77 10.69 -0.02
N ARG A 141 -10.36 10.81 -1.27
CA ARG A 141 -11.21 10.50 -2.44
C ARG A 141 -11.36 9.01 -2.71
N HIS A 142 -10.27 8.23 -2.53
CA HIS A 142 -10.20 6.86 -3.05
C HIS A 142 -10.16 5.79 -1.96
N ARG A 143 -10.09 6.17 -0.68
CA ARG A 143 -10.02 5.19 0.43
C ARG A 143 -11.25 4.29 0.48
N TRP A 144 -11.03 3.02 0.83
CA TRP A 144 -12.10 2.07 1.13
C TRP A 144 -12.00 1.61 2.59
N PRO A 145 -13.11 1.58 3.37
CA PRO A 145 -14.43 2.13 3.01
C PRO A 145 -14.44 3.67 2.97
N PRO A 146 -15.26 4.29 2.11
CA PRO A 146 -15.39 5.75 2.06
C PRO A 146 -16.07 6.29 3.32
N VAL A 147 -15.86 7.57 3.63
CA VAL A 147 -16.37 8.19 4.87
C VAL A 147 -17.88 8.12 4.99
N TRP A 148 -18.61 8.32 3.88
CA TRP A 148 -20.07 8.26 3.86
C TRP A 148 -20.58 6.86 4.24
N TYR A 149 -19.94 5.81 3.72
CA TYR A 149 -20.30 4.42 4.06
C TYR A 149 -20.11 4.13 5.55
N LEU A 150 -19.00 4.56 6.13
CA LEU A 150 -18.75 4.38 7.56
C LEU A 150 -19.79 5.09 8.43
N LYS A 151 -20.24 6.27 8.03
CA LYS A 151 -21.32 7.01 8.74
C LYS A 151 -22.64 6.27 8.67
N GLU A 152 -23.00 5.72 7.52
CA GLU A 152 -24.21 4.92 7.34
C GLU A 152 -24.15 3.61 8.13
N GLU A 153 -23.02 2.92 8.10
CA GLU A 153 -22.81 1.70 8.87
C GLU A 153 -22.91 1.95 10.38
N ASP A 154 -22.28 3.01 10.89
CA ASP A 154 -22.40 3.40 12.30
C ASP A 154 -23.85 3.70 12.69
N HIS A 155 -24.61 4.36 11.83
CA HIS A 155 -26.03 4.63 12.04
C HIS A 155 -26.84 3.34 12.06
N TYR A 156 -26.62 2.45 11.09
CA TYR A 156 -27.27 1.16 11.01
C TYR A 156 -27.01 0.31 12.27
N GLN A 157 -25.77 0.22 12.72
CA GLN A 157 -25.40 -0.54 13.91
C GLN A 157 -26.04 0.03 15.20
N ARG A 158 -26.20 1.34 15.31
CA ARG A 158 -26.91 1.98 16.43
C ARG A 158 -28.39 1.61 16.43
N VAL A 159 -29.07 1.80 15.29
CA VAL A 159 -30.50 1.49 15.15
C VAL A 159 -30.76 0.00 15.40
N LYS A 160 -29.89 -0.87 14.92
CA LYS A 160 -29.98 -2.31 15.17
C LYS A 160 -29.91 -2.63 16.68
N LYS A 161 -28.95 -2.05 17.39
CA LYS A 161 -28.82 -2.24 18.85
C LYS A 161 -30.00 -1.68 19.62
N GLU A 162 -30.60 -0.59 19.17
CA GLU A 162 -31.80 -0.02 19.79
C GLU A 162 -32.98 -0.98 19.62
N ARG A 163 -33.23 -1.50 18.42
CA ARG A 163 -34.29 -2.51 18.18
C ARG A 163 -34.10 -3.77 19.02
N GLU A 164 -32.87 -4.29 19.09
CA GLU A 164 -32.57 -5.46 19.93
C GLU A 164 -32.94 -5.22 21.41
N LYS A 165 -32.66 -3.99 21.92
CA LYS A 165 -33.04 -3.63 23.29
C LYS A 165 -34.55 -3.54 23.48
N GLU A 166 -35.26 -2.96 22.51
CA GLU A 166 -36.74 -2.88 22.52
C GLU A 166 -37.35 -4.27 22.49
N ASP A 167 -36.89 -5.17 21.62
CA ASP A 167 -37.36 -6.55 21.54
C ASP A 167 -37.14 -7.32 22.85
N VAL A 168 -35.97 -7.15 23.47
CA VAL A 168 -35.69 -7.75 24.78
C VAL A 168 -36.64 -7.19 25.87
N ALA A 169 -36.92 -5.87 25.84
CA ALA A 169 -37.82 -5.24 26.78
C ALA A 169 -39.26 -5.75 26.60
N LEU A 170 -39.74 -5.84 25.36
CA LEU A 170 -41.07 -6.39 25.02
C LEU A 170 -41.23 -7.86 25.45
N ASN A 171 -40.24 -8.68 25.20
CA ASN A 171 -40.24 -10.08 25.60
C ASN A 171 -40.26 -10.24 27.13
N LYS A 172 -39.58 -9.37 27.89
CA LYS A 172 -39.67 -9.35 29.36
C LYS A 172 -41.07 -8.97 29.84
N HIS A 173 -41.72 -8.03 29.17
CA HIS A 173 -43.10 -7.64 29.52
C HIS A 173 -44.09 -8.76 29.20
N HIS A 174 -43.96 -9.46 28.09
CA HIS A 174 -44.81 -10.62 27.76
C HIS A 174 -44.59 -11.79 28.72
N SER A 175 -43.37 -12.06 29.13
CA SER A 175 -43.09 -13.09 30.14
C SER A 175 -43.71 -12.79 31.49
N LYS A 176 -43.65 -11.53 31.97
CA LYS A 176 -44.29 -11.10 33.22
C LYS A 176 -45.81 -11.21 33.17
N ARG A 177 -46.46 -10.88 32.04
CA ARG A 177 -47.93 -11.02 31.89
C ARG A 177 -48.37 -12.48 31.93
N LYS A 178 -47.66 -13.42 31.32
CA LYS A 178 -47.96 -14.86 31.44
C LYS A 178 -47.85 -15.35 32.87
N TRP A 179 -46.90 -14.86 33.65
CA TRP A 179 -46.75 -15.26 35.06
C TRP A 179 -47.89 -14.75 35.95
N CYS A 180 -48.42 -13.54 35.70
CA CYS A 180 -49.53 -13.00 36.42
C CYS A 180 -50.84 -13.77 36.16
N PHE A 181 -51.07 -14.28 34.95
CA PHE A 181 -52.24 -15.08 34.61
C PHE A 181 -52.24 -16.45 35.30
N TRP A 182 -51.10 -17.08 35.49
CA TRP A 182 -50.98 -18.39 36.14
C TRP A 182 -51.14 -18.29 37.67
N ASN A 183 -50.71 -17.21 38.29
CA ASN A 183 -50.90 -17.01 39.72
C ASN A 183 -52.33 -16.64 40.12
N SER A 184 -53.16 -16.13 39.21
CA SER A 184 -54.55 -15.79 39.49
C SER A 184 -55.48 -17.02 39.43
N SER A 185 -55.04 -18.15 38.84
CA SER A 185 -55.84 -19.37 38.74
C SER A 185 -55.64 -20.34 39.92
N ALA A 186 -54.76 -20.03 40.88
CA ALA A 186 -54.41 -20.89 41.99
C ALA A 186 -55.11 -20.53 43.32
N VAL A 187 -56.12 -19.63 43.31
CA VAL A 187 -56.89 -19.22 44.51
C VAL A 187 -58.38 -19.39 44.29
N VAL A 188 -58.82 -20.57 43.84
CA VAL A 188 -60.16 -21.04 43.96
C VAL A 188 -60.12 -22.56 44.14
N ALA A 189 -59.98 -23.04 45.37
CA ALA A 189 -60.41 -24.31 45.90
C ALA A 189 -60.36 -24.27 47.43
#